data_ff4c40fcd041ef4d5f0aa7828c51be60
#
_entry.id   ff4c40fcd041ef4d5f0aa7828c51be60
#
_cell.length_a   1.000
_cell.length_b   1.000
_cell.length_c   1.000
_cell.angle_alpha   90.00
_cell.angle_beta   90.00
_cell.angle_gamma   90.00
#
_symmetry.space_group_name_H-M   'P 1'
#
loop_
_entity.id
_entity.type
_entity.pdbx_description
1 polymer ?
#
loop_
_entity_poly.entity_id
_entity_poly.type
_entity_poly.pdbx_seq_one_letter_code
_entity_poly.pdbx_strand_id
1 'polypeptide(L)'
;MKWTFGLATLLASQFVVADYYSSLDDDTCWDGRNSRGGPCMEVHDTKWSQYTEGRFTVTFRNTCNHRIYARFCNERNNGSEDCGASGISAGNTKSWSTSNANGRYTYNWIGVEKGSKDWVCSGKVSNWHD
;
A
#
# COMPACT_ATOMS: atom_id res chain seq x y z
N MET A 1 6.05 -6.58 45.80
CA MET A 1 4.69 -6.78 45.33
C MET A 1 4.25 -5.75 44.29
N LYS A 2 4.57 -4.48 44.49
CA LYS A 2 4.14 -3.43 43.58
C LYS A 2 4.70 -3.61 42.17
N TRP A 3 5.94 -4.04 42.07
CA TRP A 3 6.59 -4.27 40.77
C TRP A 3 6.01 -5.46 40.02
N THR A 4 5.31 -6.36 40.71
CA THR A 4 4.60 -7.46 40.05
C THR A 4 3.44 -6.93 39.21
N PHE A 5 2.74 -5.93 39.70
CA PHE A 5 1.66 -5.30 38.94
C PHE A 5 2.18 -4.58 37.72
N GLY A 6 3.34 -3.94 37.78
CA GLY A 6 3.95 -3.31 36.63
C GLY A 6 4.25 -4.28 35.52
N LEU A 7 4.76 -5.46 35.86
CA LEU A 7 5.03 -6.51 34.88
C LEU A 7 3.75 -6.99 34.19
N ALA A 8 2.68 -7.16 34.96
CA ALA A 8 1.41 -7.61 34.39
C ALA A 8 0.86 -6.58 33.38
N THR A 9 1.01 -5.31 33.67
CA THR A 9 0.56 -4.24 32.77
C THR A 9 1.34 -4.27 31.48
N LEU A 10 2.66 -4.45 31.52
CA LEU A 10 3.48 -4.53 30.33
C LEU A 10 3.09 -5.72 29.44
N LEU A 11 2.82 -6.86 30.05
CA LEU A 11 2.39 -8.05 29.31
C LEU A 11 1.05 -7.81 28.60
N ALA A 12 0.12 -7.13 29.26
CA ALA A 12 -1.17 -6.81 28.68
C ALA A 12 -1.01 -5.91 27.45
N SER A 13 -0.11 -4.93 27.49
CA SER A 13 0.16 -4.05 26.34
C SER A 13 0.72 -4.83 25.16
N GLN A 14 1.65 -5.72 25.39
CA GLN A 14 2.22 -6.56 24.35
C GLN A 14 1.16 -7.46 23.71
N PHE A 15 0.27 -8.00 24.52
CA PHE A 15 -0.80 -8.85 24.02
C PHE A 15 -1.73 -8.09 23.08
N VAL A 16 -2.08 -6.84 23.38
CA VAL A 16 -2.93 -6.02 22.54
C VAL A 16 -2.29 -5.78 21.16
N VAL A 17 -0.97 -5.52 21.12
CA VAL A 17 -0.26 -5.36 19.87
C VAL A 17 -0.28 -6.64 19.05
N ALA A 18 -0.09 -7.79 19.68
CA ALA A 18 -0.15 -9.07 19.00
C ALA A 18 -1.54 -9.32 18.38
N ASP A 19 -2.59 -8.97 19.09
CA ASP A 19 -3.96 -9.10 18.58
C ASP A 19 -4.20 -8.25 17.35
N TYR A 20 -3.67 -7.04 17.33
CA TYR A 20 -3.80 -6.15 16.18
C TYR A 20 -3.21 -6.80 14.93
N TYR A 21 -2.00 -7.31 15.01
CA TYR A 21 -1.36 -7.95 13.86
C TYR A 21 -2.07 -9.22 13.44
N SER A 22 -2.61 -9.98 14.38
CA SER A 22 -3.38 -11.18 14.05
C SER A 22 -4.63 -10.87 13.24
N SER A 23 -5.24 -9.70 13.47
CA SER A 23 -6.47 -9.33 12.79
C SER A 23 -6.27 -9.02 11.31
N LEU A 24 -5.02 -8.75 10.89
CA LEU A 24 -4.70 -8.49 9.48
C LEU A 24 -4.59 -9.77 8.68
N ASP A 25 -4.50 -10.87 9.31
CA ASP A 25 -4.38 -12.22 8.81
C ASP A 25 -3.18 -12.88 9.46
N ASP A 26 -2.94 -14.04 9.18
CA ASP A 26 -1.97 -14.91 9.71
C ASP A 26 -0.58 -14.31 9.69
N ASP A 27 0.10 -14.40 8.61
CA ASP A 27 1.50 -14.03 8.52
C ASP A 27 1.85 -13.55 7.12
N THR A 28 0.86 -13.39 6.26
CA THR A 28 1.08 -12.98 4.88
C THR A 28 0.62 -11.57 4.58
N CYS A 29 -0.29 -11.01 5.38
CA CYS A 29 -0.73 -9.62 5.27
C CYS A 29 -0.08 -8.79 6.37
N TRP A 30 0.29 -7.56 6.06
CA TRP A 30 0.83 -6.63 7.04
C TRP A 30 0.44 -5.21 6.65
N ASP A 31 0.64 -4.25 7.53
CA ASP A 31 0.05 -2.91 7.39
C ASP A 31 0.68 -2.03 6.32
N GLY A 32 1.74 -2.47 5.65
CA GLY A 32 2.37 -1.68 4.61
C GLY A 32 3.07 -0.43 5.11
N ARG A 33 3.55 -0.44 6.35
CA ARG A 33 4.25 0.68 6.94
C ARG A 33 5.63 0.27 7.40
N ASN A 34 6.55 1.23 7.42
CA ASN A 34 7.91 0.98 7.90
C ASN A 34 7.94 0.97 9.43
N SER A 35 9.11 0.70 10.00
CA SER A 35 9.27 0.61 11.46
C SER A 35 8.95 1.90 12.21
N ARG A 36 8.91 3.03 11.52
CA ARG A 36 8.55 4.33 12.09
C ARG A 36 7.09 4.68 11.89
N GLY A 37 6.30 3.78 11.29
CA GLY A 37 4.90 4.00 11.00
C GLY A 37 4.64 4.77 9.73
N GLY A 38 5.65 5.09 8.93
CA GLY A 38 5.50 5.78 7.66
C GLY A 38 5.06 4.84 6.55
N PRO A 39 4.52 5.39 5.45
CA PRO A 39 4.02 4.57 4.34
C PRO A 39 5.16 3.91 3.57
N CYS A 40 4.94 2.66 3.15
CA CYS A 40 5.88 1.98 2.27
C CYS A 40 5.74 2.39 0.81
N MET A 41 4.55 2.80 0.41
CA MET A 41 4.33 3.25 -0.95
C MET A 41 4.44 4.76 -1.04
N GLU A 42 5.23 5.24 -1.98
CA GLU A 42 5.36 6.66 -2.23
C GLU A 42 5.33 6.94 -3.72
N VAL A 43 4.99 8.19 -4.07
CA VAL A 43 5.10 8.66 -5.45
C VAL A 43 6.57 9.01 -5.69
N HIS A 44 7.17 8.30 -6.62
CA HIS A 44 8.57 8.50 -7.00
C HIS A 44 8.71 9.58 -8.07
N ASP A 45 7.79 9.59 -9.03
CA ASP A 45 7.84 10.53 -10.15
C ASP A 45 6.48 10.65 -10.80
N THR A 46 6.21 11.81 -11.38
CA THR A 46 5.06 12.04 -12.26
C THR A 46 5.55 12.79 -13.48
N LYS A 47 5.04 12.45 -14.66
CA LYS A 47 5.43 13.15 -15.87
C LYS A 47 4.36 13.06 -16.96
N TRP A 48 4.30 14.10 -17.77
CA TRP A 48 3.54 14.10 -19.02
C TRP A 48 4.46 13.65 -20.15
N SER A 49 3.90 12.84 -21.06
CA SER A 49 4.67 12.39 -22.22
C SER A 49 4.96 13.58 -23.13
N GLN A 50 6.20 13.66 -23.61
CA GLN A 50 6.57 14.65 -24.61
C GLN A 50 6.27 14.16 -26.04
N TYR A 51 5.90 12.91 -26.18
CA TYR A 51 5.62 12.30 -27.50
C TYR A 51 4.13 12.08 -27.75
N THR A 52 3.35 11.88 -26.68
CA THR A 52 1.93 11.61 -26.80
C THR A 52 1.17 12.61 -25.91
N GLU A 53 0.44 13.51 -26.57
CA GLU A 53 -0.32 14.53 -25.84
C GLU A 53 -1.35 13.88 -24.94
N GLY A 54 -1.47 14.39 -23.70
CA GLY A 54 -2.46 13.92 -22.75
C GLY A 54 -2.12 12.62 -22.05
N ARG A 55 -0.94 12.06 -22.28
CA ARG A 55 -0.52 10.84 -21.59
C ARG A 55 0.28 11.18 -20.32
N PHE A 56 -0.25 10.75 -19.19
CA PHE A 56 0.33 11.01 -17.88
C PHE A 56 0.78 9.71 -17.23
N THR A 57 1.99 9.71 -16.68
CA THR A 57 2.57 8.55 -16.02
C THR A 57 2.91 8.87 -14.59
N VAL A 58 2.47 8.04 -13.67
CA VAL A 58 2.85 8.09 -12.26
C VAL A 58 3.72 6.88 -11.97
N THR A 59 4.85 7.10 -11.32
CA THR A 59 5.74 6.01 -10.90
C THR A 59 5.72 5.97 -9.38
N PHE A 60 5.41 4.80 -8.83
CA PHE A 60 5.39 4.54 -7.40
C PHE A 60 6.59 3.71 -7.01
N ARG A 61 7.01 3.84 -5.77
CA ARG A 61 8.11 3.06 -5.23
C ARG A 61 7.72 2.45 -3.89
N ASN A 62 8.12 1.20 -3.69
CA ASN A 62 8.05 0.55 -2.39
C ASN A 62 9.36 0.81 -1.66
N THR A 63 9.31 1.64 -0.61
CA THR A 63 10.49 2.02 0.15
C THR A 63 10.81 1.08 1.29
N CYS A 64 9.99 0.07 1.51
CA CYS A 64 10.16 -0.90 2.60
C CYS A 64 10.95 -2.14 2.15
N ASN A 65 11.25 -3.00 3.11
CA ASN A 65 12.03 -4.22 2.88
C ASN A 65 11.17 -5.44 2.57
N HIS A 66 9.85 -5.27 2.49
CA HIS A 66 8.90 -6.34 2.22
C HIS A 66 7.97 -5.92 1.10
N ARG A 67 7.42 -6.91 0.40
CA ARG A 67 6.53 -6.71 -0.72
C ARG A 67 5.22 -6.04 -0.29
N ILE A 68 4.69 -5.16 -1.12
CA ILE A 68 3.35 -4.60 -0.96
C ILE A 68 2.51 -4.94 -2.20
N TYR A 69 1.20 -4.92 -2.03
CA TYR A 69 0.25 -4.99 -3.14
C TYR A 69 -0.44 -3.63 -3.23
N ALA A 70 -0.38 -3.04 -4.41
CA ALA A 70 -0.79 -1.65 -4.60
C ALA A 70 -1.90 -1.56 -5.64
N ARG A 71 -2.80 -0.59 -5.42
CA ARG A 71 -3.80 -0.19 -6.38
C ARG A 71 -3.59 1.28 -6.70
N PHE A 72 -3.76 1.64 -7.96
CA PHE A 72 -3.56 3.00 -8.40
C PHE A 72 -4.55 3.34 -9.51
N CYS A 73 -4.99 4.60 -9.52
CA CYS A 73 -5.96 5.10 -10.48
C CYS A 73 -5.52 6.46 -10.98
N ASN A 74 -5.45 6.62 -12.30
CA ASN A 74 -5.26 7.94 -12.92
C ASN A 74 -6.61 8.40 -13.45
N GLU A 75 -6.95 9.67 -13.21
CA GLU A 75 -8.21 10.23 -13.65
C GLU A 75 -8.08 10.74 -15.08
N ARG A 76 -9.10 10.49 -15.90
CA ARG A 76 -9.17 11.01 -17.26
C ARG A 76 -9.91 12.34 -17.28
N ASN A 77 -9.77 13.07 -18.39
CA ASN A 77 -10.43 14.36 -18.59
C ASN A 77 -11.95 14.29 -18.49
N ASN A 78 -12.54 13.13 -18.80
CA ASN A 78 -13.99 12.95 -18.70
C ASN A 78 -14.45 12.56 -17.28
N GLY A 79 -13.54 12.51 -16.32
CA GLY A 79 -13.84 12.15 -14.95
C GLY A 79 -13.80 10.66 -14.66
N SER A 80 -13.65 9.80 -15.66
CA SER A 80 -13.51 8.37 -15.42
C SER A 80 -12.13 8.05 -14.89
N GLU A 81 -12.00 6.90 -14.22
CA GLU A 81 -10.73 6.47 -13.67
C GLU A 81 -10.16 5.30 -14.44
N ASP A 82 -8.86 5.33 -14.66
CA ASP A 82 -8.08 4.24 -15.25
C ASP A 82 -7.26 3.61 -14.15
N CYS A 83 -7.67 2.44 -13.68
CA CYS A 83 -7.10 1.80 -12.50
C CYS A 83 -6.37 0.51 -12.84
N GLY A 84 -5.36 0.22 -12.03
CA GLY A 84 -4.64 -1.04 -12.07
C GLY A 84 -4.20 -1.43 -10.68
N ALA A 85 -3.73 -2.66 -10.56
CA ALA A 85 -3.21 -3.18 -9.30
C ALA A 85 -2.01 -4.08 -9.58
N SER A 86 -1.03 -4.07 -8.70
CA SER A 86 0.18 -4.84 -8.87
C SER A 86 0.93 -4.99 -7.55
N GLY A 87 1.62 -6.12 -7.42
CA GLY A 87 2.62 -6.27 -6.38
C GLY A 87 3.84 -5.42 -6.71
N ILE A 88 4.46 -4.86 -5.68
CA ILE A 88 5.72 -4.12 -5.81
C ILE A 88 6.69 -4.70 -4.80
N SER A 89 7.74 -5.33 -5.31
CA SER A 89 8.76 -5.94 -4.45
C SER A 89 9.54 -4.85 -3.70
N ALA A 90 10.19 -5.25 -2.61
CA ALA A 90 10.99 -4.34 -1.79
C ALA A 90 11.95 -3.52 -2.65
N GLY A 91 11.90 -2.20 -2.51
CA GLY A 91 12.80 -1.28 -3.20
C GLY A 91 12.50 -1.04 -4.67
N ASN A 92 11.52 -1.71 -5.24
CA ASN A 92 11.19 -1.60 -6.66
C ASN A 92 10.16 -0.51 -6.93
N THR A 93 10.01 -0.21 -8.22
CA THR A 93 9.05 0.80 -8.70
C THR A 93 8.01 0.15 -9.60
N LYS A 94 6.89 0.85 -9.77
CA LYS A 94 5.82 0.47 -10.70
C LYS A 94 5.25 1.75 -11.30
N SER A 95 5.14 1.77 -12.64
CA SER A 95 4.60 2.93 -13.36
C SER A 95 3.22 2.62 -13.90
N TRP A 96 2.37 3.64 -13.93
CA TRP A 96 1.03 3.54 -14.49
C TRP A 96 0.77 4.75 -15.39
N SER A 97 0.47 4.49 -16.65
CA SER A 97 0.26 5.52 -17.68
C SER A 97 -1.16 5.51 -18.17
N THR A 98 -1.72 6.70 -18.37
CA THR A 98 -3.10 6.87 -18.82
C THR A 98 -3.15 7.93 -19.89
N SER A 99 -3.87 7.64 -20.99
CA SER A 99 -4.14 8.60 -22.06
C SER A 99 -5.37 9.44 -21.71
N ASN A 100 -5.44 10.66 -22.24
CA ASN A 100 -6.51 11.61 -21.95
C ASN A 100 -6.65 11.89 -20.45
N ALA A 101 -5.53 11.94 -19.76
CA ALA A 101 -5.45 12.14 -18.31
C ALA A 101 -5.53 13.63 -17.98
N ASN A 102 -5.99 13.93 -16.76
CA ASN A 102 -6.03 15.30 -16.26
C ASN A 102 -4.94 15.59 -15.22
N GLY A 103 -4.10 14.61 -14.88
CA GLY A 103 -3.01 14.76 -13.93
C GLY A 103 -3.37 14.43 -12.49
N ARG A 104 -4.62 14.07 -12.23
CA ARG A 104 -5.04 13.63 -10.89
C ARG A 104 -4.90 12.13 -10.78
N TYR A 105 -4.50 11.67 -9.58
CA TYR A 105 -4.33 10.25 -9.33
C TYR A 105 -4.59 9.93 -7.86
N THR A 106 -4.93 8.68 -7.59
CA THR A 106 -5.08 8.15 -6.25
C THR A 106 -4.39 6.80 -6.18
N TYR A 107 -4.01 6.38 -4.99
CA TYR A 107 -3.40 5.08 -4.79
C TYR A 107 -3.66 4.57 -3.38
N ASN A 108 -3.54 3.26 -3.24
CA ASN A 108 -3.72 2.57 -1.98
C ASN A 108 -2.84 1.33 -1.98
N TRP A 109 -2.52 0.80 -0.81
CA TRP A 109 -1.65 -0.37 -0.72
C TRP A 109 -1.87 -1.11 0.58
N ILE A 110 -1.41 -2.36 0.59
CA ILE A 110 -1.35 -3.19 1.78
C ILE A 110 -0.11 -4.07 1.68
N GLY A 111 0.47 -4.44 2.81
CA GLY A 111 1.58 -5.37 2.83
C GLY A 111 1.11 -6.78 2.54
N VAL A 112 1.71 -7.44 1.56
CA VAL A 112 1.37 -8.82 1.18
C VAL A 112 2.66 -9.54 0.81
N GLU A 113 3.06 -10.50 1.63
CA GLU A 113 4.32 -11.22 1.44
C GLU A 113 4.30 -12.14 0.22
N LYS A 114 3.13 -12.67 -0.15
CA LYS A 114 2.99 -13.63 -1.25
C LYS A 114 1.94 -13.17 -2.25
N GLY A 115 2.29 -13.20 -3.53
CA GLY A 115 1.37 -12.79 -4.59
C GLY A 115 0.07 -13.58 -4.61
N SER A 116 0.09 -14.84 -4.21
CA SER A 116 -1.11 -15.67 -4.15
C SER A 116 -2.12 -15.20 -3.10
N LYS A 117 -1.73 -14.30 -2.21
CA LYS A 117 -2.58 -13.77 -1.16
C LYS A 117 -3.04 -12.34 -1.42
N ASP A 118 -2.72 -11.77 -2.56
CA ASP A 118 -3.06 -10.39 -2.88
C ASP A 118 -4.55 -10.10 -2.71
N TRP A 119 -5.40 -10.96 -3.28
CA TRP A 119 -6.84 -10.78 -3.22
C TRP A 119 -7.40 -10.93 -1.80
N VAL A 120 -6.80 -11.79 -0.99
CA VAL A 120 -7.23 -11.97 0.40
C VAL A 120 -6.88 -10.75 1.23
N CYS A 121 -5.65 -10.26 1.10
CA CYS A 121 -5.19 -9.11 1.87
C CYS A 121 -5.89 -7.82 1.45
N SER A 122 -6.09 -7.60 0.15
CA SER A 122 -6.78 -6.42 -0.34
C SER A 122 -8.24 -6.39 0.13
N GLY A 123 -8.86 -7.55 0.27
CA GLY A 123 -10.22 -7.64 0.79
C GLY A 123 -10.40 -7.17 2.22
N LYS A 124 -9.30 -7.02 2.96
CA LYS A 124 -9.33 -6.52 4.34
C LYS A 124 -9.19 -5.01 4.43
N VAL A 125 -8.97 -4.34 3.33
CA VAL A 125 -8.75 -2.88 3.29
C VAL A 125 -10.06 -2.21 2.86
N SER A 126 -10.52 -1.26 3.68
CA SER A 126 -11.69 -0.46 3.34
C SER A 126 -11.43 0.37 2.08
N ASN A 127 -12.41 0.44 1.20
CA ASN A 127 -12.35 1.21 -0.04
C ASN A 127 -11.33 0.67 -1.06
N TRP A 128 -10.96 -0.59 -0.94
CA TRP A 128 -10.14 -1.22 -1.96
C TRP A 128 -11.04 -1.71 -3.10
N HIS A 129 -10.74 -1.26 -4.30
CA HIS A 129 -11.47 -1.65 -5.52
C HIS A 129 -10.44 -1.92 -6.63
N ASP A 130 -10.12 -3.16 -6.87
CA ASP A 130 -9.21 -3.53 -7.96
C ASP A 130 -9.90 -4.23 -9.11
#